data_fae1904769a3de6020280f509bfbfb04
#
_entry.id   fae1904769a3de6020280f509bfbfb04
#
_cell.length_a   1.000
_cell.length_b   1.000
_cell.length_c   1.000
_cell.angle_alpha   90.00
_cell.angle_beta   90.00
_cell.angle_gamma   90.00
#
_symmetry.space_group_name_H-M   'P 1'
#
loop_
_entity.id
_entity.type
_entity.pdbx_description
1 polymer ?
#
loop_
_entity_poly.entity_id
_entity_poly.type
_entity_poly.pdbx_seq_one_letter_code
_entity_poly.pdbx_strand_id
1 'polypeptide(L)'
;METAAQETIADIAVLDDDLDFRNYIEDFLKDEGVYTVRAFAHANELFEGCAQQLPDIILLDMILGEATGDKVLEQLLARWPGLCVIVVTGYPSLEDMRTTFKLKVFDYLAKPFSLAQLRQVLSNAIETFGLGRSPQDRLRGRLGHSIKMMRTERDWSLKDLATLTRLSVSQISAIERGANLPSIESLLAICKAFEKKPSEILSGIDF
;
A
#
# COMPACT_ATOMS: atom_id res chain seq x y z
N MET A 1 4.30 -27.63 -26.18
CA MET A 1 4.73 -26.24 -25.92
C MET A 1 4.07 -25.88 -24.60
N GLU A 2 4.82 -25.99 -23.51
CA GLU A 2 4.37 -25.52 -22.19
C GLU A 2 4.31 -23.99 -22.26
N THR A 3 3.12 -23.44 -22.15
CA THR A 3 2.92 -22.02 -21.88
C THR A 3 3.52 -21.78 -20.50
N ALA A 4 4.67 -21.12 -20.44
CA ALA A 4 5.21 -20.62 -19.19
C ALA A 4 4.08 -19.84 -18.50
N ALA A 5 3.64 -20.31 -17.33
CA ALA A 5 2.69 -19.60 -16.50
C ALA A 5 3.31 -18.22 -16.23
N GLN A 6 2.65 -17.19 -16.71
CA GLN A 6 3.09 -15.82 -16.48
C GLN A 6 3.03 -15.59 -14.97
N GLU A 7 4.16 -15.34 -14.31
CA GLU A 7 4.19 -15.16 -12.86
C GLU A 7 3.34 -13.94 -12.49
N THR A 8 2.35 -14.16 -11.63
CA THR A 8 1.52 -13.08 -11.07
C THR A 8 2.42 -12.13 -10.27
N ILE A 9 2.42 -10.86 -10.66
CA ILE A 9 3.23 -9.82 -10.00
C ILE A 9 2.54 -9.34 -8.73
N ALA A 10 1.21 -9.13 -8.76
CA ALA A 10 0.46 -8.63 -7.61
C ALA A 10 -0.99 -9.15 -7.60
N ASP A 11 -1.55 -9.32 -6.41
CA ASP A 11 -2.97 -9.53 -6.15
C ASP A 11 -3.63 -8.18 -5.83
N ILE A 12 -4.59 -7.77 -6.67
CA ILE A 12 -5.26 -6.48 -6.59
C ILE A 12 -6.73 -6.69 -6.22
N ALA A 13 -7.17 -6.06 -5.14
CA ALA A 13 -8.58 -5.96 -4.81
C ALA A 13 -9.15 -4.60 -5.27
N VAL A 14 -10.35 -4.60 -5.82
CA VAL A 14 -11.07 -3.39 -6.22
C VAL A 14 -12.34 -3.30 -5.39
N LEU A 15 -12.57 -2.20 -4.68
CA LEU A 15 -13.84 -1.90 -4.02
C LEU A 15 -14.44 -0.65 -4.62
N ASP A 16 -15.59 -0.82 -5.25
CA ASP A 16 -16.36 0.23 -5.91
C ASP A 16 -17.81 -0.23 -6.03
N ASP A 17 -18.80 0.61 -5.81
CA ASP A 17 -20.22 0.22 -5.94
C ASP A 17 -20.73 0.29 -7.38
N ASP A 18 -20.05 1.01 -8.27
CA ASP A 18 -20.35 1.08 -9.71
C ASP A 18 -19.89 -0.21 -10.43
N LEU A 19 -20.86 -1.00 -10.89
CA LEU A 19 -20.61 -2.25 -11.60
C LEU A 19 -19.84 -2.06 -12.92
N ASP A 20 -20.16 -1.02 -13.67
CA ASP A 20 -19.54 -0.76 -14.97
C ASP A 20 -18.06 -0.38 -14.77
N PHE A 21 -17.78 0.44 -13.77
CA PHE A 21 -16.42 0.80 -13.41
C PHE A 21 -15.64 -0.41 -12.90
N ARG A 22 -16.22 -1.24 -12.02
CA ARG A 22 -15.56 -2.48 -11.55
C ARG A 22 -15.18 -3.39 -12.72
N ASN A 23 -16.14 -3.66 -13.61
CA ASN A 23 -15.89 -4.50 -14.79
C ASN A 23 -14.79 -3.92 -15.68
N TYR A 24 -14.84 -2.61 -15.94
CA TYR A 24 -13.84 -1.92 -16.76
C TYR A 24 -12.42 -2.05 -16.18
N ILE A 25 -12.26 -1.85 -14.86
CA ILE A 25 -10.95 -1.98 -14.20
C ILE A 25 -10.52 -3.44 -14.13
N GLU A 26 -11.44 -4.36 -13.84
CA GLU A 26 -11.15 -5.78 -13.78
C GLU A 26 -10.68 -6.34 -15.12
N ASP A 27 -11.38 -6.01 -16.21
CA ASP A 27 -11.01 -6.40 -17.57
C ASP A 27 -9.62 -5.86 -17.95
N PHE A 28 -9.40 -4.55 -17.69
CA PHE A 28 -8.10 -3.94 -17.95
C PHE A 28 -6.96 -4.63 -17.19
N LEU A 29 -7.12 -4.89 -15.90
CA LEU A 29 -6.07 -5.51 -15.08
C LEU A 29 -5.83 -6.97 -15.49
N LYS A 30 -6.87 -7.71 -15.87
CA LYS A 30 -6.74 -9.08 -16.39
C LYS A 30 -6.04 -9.12 -17.73
N ASP A 31 -6.31 -8.15 -18.62
CA ASP A 31 -5.66 -8.05 -19.93
C ASP A 31 -4.16 -7.78 -19.84
N GLU A 32 -3.68 -7.14 -18.76
CA GLU A 32 -2.25 -7.00 -18.49
C GLU A 32 -1.57 -8.36 -18.25
N GLY A 33 -2.32 -9.39 -17.84
CA GLY A 33 -1.86 -10.79 -17.72
C GLY A 33 -0.90 -11.06 -16.56
N VAL A 34 -0.60 -10.04 -15.74
CA VAL A 34 0.37 -10.11 -14.63
C VAL A 34 -0.26 -9.87 -13.26
N TYR A 35 -1.56 -9.64 -13.19
CA TYR A 35 -2.30 -9.38 -11.96
C TYR A 35 -3.34 -10.47 -11.70
N THR A 36 -3.50 -10.84 -10.43
CA THR A 36 -4.73 -11.46 -9.94
C THR A 36 -5.66 -10.36 -9.47
N VAL A 37 -6.94 -10.42 -9.85
CA VAL A 37 -7.89 -9.35 -9.55
C VAL A 37 -9.11 -9.93 -8.86
N ARG A 38 -9.54 -9.28 -7.79
CA ARG A 38 -10.78 -9.55 -7.07
C ARG A 38 -11.57 -8.27 -6.94
N ALA A 39 -12.81 -8.26 -7.42
CA ALA A 39 -13.68 -7.09 -7.39
C ALA A 39 -14.83 -7.28 -6.39
N PHE A 40 -15.11 -6.25 -5.60
CA PHE A 40 -16.09 -6.24 -4.53
C PHE A 40 -17.03 -5.04 -4.70
N ALA A 41 -18.34 -5.26 -4.49
CA ALA A 41 -19.32 -4.20 -4.48
C ALA A 41 -19.49 -3.58 -3.08
N HIS A 42 -19.25 -4.38 -2.04
CA HIS A 42 -19.54 -4.02 -0.66
C HIS A 42 -18.31 -4.19 0.24
N ALA A 43 -18.18 -3.29 1.21
CA ALA A 43 -17.06 -3.29 2.15
C ALA A 43 -16.94 -4.60 2.95
N ASN A 44 -18.07 -5.20 3.35
CA ASN A 44 -18.07 -6.46 4.10
C ASN A 44 -17.44 -7.60 3.29
N GLU A 45 -17.76 -7.70 2.00
CA GLU A 45 -17.19 -8.70 1.10
C GLU A 45 -15.68 -8.51 0.96
N LEU A 46 -15.21 -7.26 0.84
CA LEU A 46 -13.79 -6.95 0.82
C LEU A 46 -13.11 -7.39 2.12
N PHE A 47 -13.69 -7.08 3.30
CA PHE A 47 -13.12 -7.49 4.59
C PHE A 47 -13.04 -9.01 4.75
N GLU A 48 -14.07 -9.73 4.32
CA GLU A 48 -14.07 -11.20 4.31
C GLU A 48 -13.00 -11.75 3.36
N GLY A 49 -12.90 -11.18 2.15
CA GLY A 49 -11.87 -11.54 1.19
C GLY A 49 -10.46 -11.26 1.70
N CYS A 50 -10.22 -10.12 2.35
CA CYS A 50 -8.94 -9.79 2.97
C CYS A 50 -8.58 -10.72 4.14
N ALA A 51 -9.57 -11.18 4.90
CA ALA A 51 -9.35 -12.12 6.01
C ALA A 51 -8.97 -13.53 5.51
N GLN A 52 -9.43 -13.93 4.32
CA GLN A 52 -9.06 -15.19 3.69
C GLN A 52 -7.69 -15.09 3.02
N GLN A 53 -7.48 -14.04 2.23
CA GLN A 53 -6.23 -13.76 1.54
C GLN A 53 -6.07 -12.25 1.42
N LEU A 54 -5.04 -11.71 2.07
CA LEU A 54 -4.74 -10.27 2.00
C LEU A 54 -4.22 -9.92 0.61
N PRO A 55 -4.84 -8.94 -0.10
CA PRO A 55 -4.31 -8.47 -1.38
C PRO A 55 -3.02 -7.67 -1.19
N ASP A 56 -2.23 -7.58 -2.25
CA ASP A 56 -1.04 -6.73 -2.27
C ASP A 56 -1.43 -5.24 -2.38
N ILE A 57 -2.46 -4.94 -3.16
CA ILE A 57 -2.95 -3.58 -3.43
C ILE A 57 -4.47 -3.55 -3.34
N ILE A 58 -5.03 -2.51 -2.74
CA ILE A 58 -6.47 -2.22 -2.82
C ILE A 58 -6.69 -0.92 -3.61
N LEU A 59 -7.54 -0.97 -4.64
CA LEU A 59 -8.14 0.20 -5.27
C LEU A 59 -9.47 0.46 -4.56
N LEU A 60 -9.56 1.57 -3.84
CA LEU A 60 -10.70 1.90 -2.98
C LEU A 60 -11.43 3.14 -3.48
N ASP A 61 -12.71 3.00 -3.84
CA ASP A 61 -13.57 4.17 -4.02
C ASP A 61 -13.95 4.78 -2.66
N MET A 62 -13.99 6.08 -2.61
CA MET A 62 -14.42 6.84 -1.43
C MET A 62 -15.93 6.98 -1.34
N ILE A 63 -16.66 6.76 -2.44
CA ILE A 63 -18.13 6.82 -2.52
C ILE A 63 -18.65 5.41 -2.71
N LEU A 64 -19.26 4.86 -1.67
CA LEU A 64 -19.69 3.46 -1.61
C LEU A 64 -21.15 3.36 -1.15
N GLY A 65 -22.05 4.04 -1.83
CA GLY A 65 -23.49 3.99 -1.52
C GLY A 65 -23.81 4.23 -0.04
N GLU A 66 -23.99 3.14 0.74
CA GLU A 66 -24.35 3.21 2.16
C GLU A 66 -23.16 3.44 3.11
N ALA A 67 -21.94 3.13 2.69
CA ALA A 67 -20.73 3.28 3.49
C ALA A 67 -19.87 4.45 2.97
N THR A 68 -19.19 5.16 3.86
CA THR A 68 -18.19 6.15 3.46
C THR A 68 -16.83 5.46 3.33
N GLY A 69 -16.13 5.68 2.21
CA GLY A 69 -14.81 5.11 1.95
C GLY A 69 -13.79 5.43 3.05
N ASP A 70 -13.92 6.59 3.72
CA ASP A 70 -13.08 6.96 4.87
C ASP A 70 -13.14 5.93 6.01
N LYS A 71 -14.34 5.49 6.39
CA LYS A 71 -14.51 4.47 7.44
C LYS A 71 -13.95 3.12 7.03
N VAL A 72 -14.11 2.76 5.75
CA VAL A 72 -13.55 1.54 5.19
C VAL A 72 -12.03 1.60 5.24
N LEU A 73 -11.46 2.72 4.80
CA LEU A 73 -10.01 2.97 4.81
C LEU A 73 -9.44 2.90 6.24
N GLU A 74 -10.07 3.59 7.20
CA GLU A 74 -9.65 3.54 8.61
C GLU A 74 -9.65 2.10 9.15
N GLN A 75 -10.69 1.32 8.88
CA GLN A 75 -10.78 -0.06 9.33
C GLN A 75 -9.76 -0.98 8.65
N LEU A 76 -9.50 -0.78 7.34
CA LEU A 76 -8.46 -1.52 6.60
C LEU A 76 -7.10 -1.29 7.22
N LEU A 77 -6.71 -0.02 7.39
CA LEU A 77 -5.38 0.33 7.91
C LEU A 77 -5.22 0.04 9.40
N ALA A 78 -6.31 0.02 10.18
CA ALA A 78 -6.28 -0.42 11.57
C ALA A 78 -6.03 -1.93 11.69
N ARG A 79 -6.59 -2.74 10.77
CA ARG A 79 -6.41 -4.20 10.76
C ARG A 79 -5.10 -4.62 10.09
N TRP A 80 -4.73 -3.94 8.99
CA TRP A 80 -3.57 -4.24 8.15
C TRP A 80 -2.74 -2.98 7.89
N PRO A 81 -1.93 -2.52 8.84
CA PRO A 81 -1.20 -1.23 8.76
C PRO A 81 -0.21 -1.13 7.60
N GLY A 82 0.23 -2.27 7.06
CA GLY A 82 1.18 -2.33 5.93
C GLY A 82 0.52 -2.45 4.55
N LEU A 83 -0.81 -2.42 4.49
CA LEU A 83 -1.55 -2.60 3.25
C LEU A 83 -1.37 -1.42 2.31
N CYS A 84 -1.10 -1.70 1.04
CA CYS A 84 -1.08 -0.68 0.00
C CYS A 84 -2.49 -0.33 -0.44
N VAL A 85 -2.97 0.85 -0.08
CA VAL A 85 -4.28 1.36 -0.52
C VAL A 85 -4.08 2.53 -1.46
N ILE A 86 -4.67 2.45 -2.64
CA ILE A 86 -4.78 3.52 -3.63
C ILE A 86 -6.23 3.96 -3.64
N VAL A 87 -6.46 5.21 -3.30
CA VAL A 87 -7.81 5.78 -3.33
C VAL A 87 -8.16 6.18 -4.76
N VAL A 88 -9.36 5.80 -5.18
CA VAL A 88 -9.91 6.12 -6.51
C VAL A 88 -11.26 6.79 -6.30
N THR A 89 -11.44 8.06 -6.72
CA THR A 89 -12.69 8.78 -6.46
C THR A 89 -13.09 9.74 -7.55
N GLY A 90 -14.41 9.88 -7.76
CA GLY A 90 -15.00 10.84 -8.69
C GLY A 90 -15.11 12.27 -8.15
N TYR A 91 -14.97 12.47 -6.85
CA TYR A 91 -15.14 13.77 -6.20
C TYR A 91 -13.92 14.12 -5.34
N PRO A 92 -12.82 14.56 -5.97
CA PRO A 92 -11.64 14.96 -5.23
C PRO A 92 -11.90 16.26 -4.46
N SER A 93 -12.04 16.19 -3.14
CA SER A 93 -12.02 17.38 -2.29
C SER A 93 -10.65 17.58 -1.65
N LEU A 94 -10.25 18.84 -1.38
CA LEU A 94 -9.02 19.14 -0.66
C LEU A 94 -9.06 18.58 0.79
N GLU A 95 -10.25 18.43 1.35
CA GLU A 95 -10.45 17.91 2.69
C GLU A 95 -10.28 16.38 2.72
N ASP A 96 -10.85 15.68 1.73
CA ASP A 96 -10.66 14.23 1.55
C ASP A 96 -9.19 13.88 1.26
N MET A 97 -8.53 14.67 0.42
CA MET A 97 -7.09 14.50 0.18
C MET A 97 -6.27 14.67 1.46
N ARG A 98 -6.57 15.68 2.30
CA ARG A 98 -5.86 15.87 3.58
C ARG A 98 -6.14 14.74 4.56
N THR A 99 -7.36 14.22 4.60
CA THR A 99 -7.77 13.11 5.47
C THR A 99 -7.13 11.80 5.01
N THR A 100 -7.15 11.51 3.72
CA THR A 100 -6.52 10.33 3.12
C THR A 100 -4.99 10.34 3.27
N PHE A 101 -4.34 11.50 3.14
CA PHE A 101 -2.91 11.63 3.42
C PHE A 101 -2.57 11.37 4.90
N LYS A 102 -3.43 11.79 5.84
CA LYS A 102 -3.28 11.46 7.26
C LYS A 102 -3.48 9.97 7.53
N LEU A 103 -4.33 9.31 6.75
CA LEU A 103 -4.64 7.87 6.87
C LEU A 103 -3.65 6.96 6.16
N LYS A 104 -2.52 7.50 5.60
CA LYS A 104 -1.42 6.71 5.03
C LYS A 104 -1.77 5.92 3.76
N VAL A 105 -2.65 6.43 2.92
CA VAL A 105 -2.83 5.86 1.59
C VAL A 105 -1.56 5.97 0.77
N PHE A 106 -1.33 4.99 -0.10
CA PHE A 106 -0.15 5.00 -0.96
C PHE A 106 -0.23 6.10 -2.02
N ASP A 107 -1.39 6.22 -2.67
CA ASP A 107 -1.63 7.20 -3.72
C ASP A 107 -3.12 7.50 -3.87
N TYR A 108 -3.43 8.51 -4.68
CA TYR A 108 -4.77 9.01 -4.92
C TYR A 108 -5.00 9.24 -6.42
N LEU A 109 -6.05 8.64 -6.97
CA LEU A 109 -6.39 8.73 -8.39
C LEU A 109 -7.80 9.30 -8.58
N ALA A 110 -7.89 10.50 -9.16
CA ALA A 110 -9.18 11.15 -9.42
C ALA A 110 -9.84 10.62 -10.69
N LYS A 111 -11.10 10.18 -10.62
CA LYS A 111 -11.94 9.84 -11.78
C LYS A 111 -12.41 11.13 -12.49
N PRO A 112 -12.42 11.22 -13.82
CA PRO A 112 -11.91 10.20 -14.75
C PRO A 112 -10.39 10.23 -14.89
N PHE A 113 -9.77 9.07 -14.96
CA PHE A 113 -8.35 8.91 -15.22
C PHE A 113 -8.08 8.04 -16.44
N SER A 114 -6.91 8.15 -17.02
CA SER A 114 -6.47 7.28 -18.10
C SER A 114 -5.89 5.97 -17.57
N LEU A 115 -5.95 4.91 -18.37
CA LEU A 115 -5.30 3.63 -18.07
C LEU A 115 -3.78 3.79 -17.88
N ALA A 116 -3.18 4.75 -18.58
CA ALA A 116 -1.76 5.08 -18.39
C ALA A 116 -1.45 5.63 -16.98
N GLN A 117 -2.34 6.44 -16.41
CA GLN A 117 -2.21 6.93 -15.02
C GLN A 117 -2.36 5.77 -14.03
N LEU A 118 -3.34 4.88 -14.22
CA LEU A 118 -3.49 3.70 -13.37
C LEU A 118 -2.25 2.81 -13.43
N ARG A 119 -1.71 2.51 -14.63
CA ARG A 119 -0.46 1.76 -14.77
C ARG A 119 0.68 2.40 -14.02
N GLN A 120 0.82 3.73 -14.11
CA GLN A 120 1.91 4.45 -13.43
C GLN A 120 1.80 4.31 -11.92
N VAL A 121 0.61 4.49 -11.35
CA VAL A 121 0.38 4.36 -9.91
C VAL A 121 0.63 2.92 -9.44
N LEU A 122 0.14 1.92 -10.17
CA LEU A 122 0.40 0.51 -9.88
C LEU A 122 1.89 0.17 -9.98
N SER A 123 2.59 0.66 -11.00
CA SER A 123 4.04 0.46 -11.15
C SER A 123 4.81 1.03 -9.97
N ASN A 124 4.44 2.23 -9.51
CA ASN A 124 5.05 2.86 -8.34
C ASN A 124 4.78 2.04 -7.05
N ALA A 125 3.57 1.50 -6.90
CA ALA A 125 3.23 0.63 -5.78
C ALA A 125 4.06 -0.68 -5.82
N ILE A 126 4.09 -1.34 -6.97
CA ILE A 126 4.86 -2.58 -7.19
C ILE A 126 6.33 -2.37 -6.85
N GLU A 127 6.92 -1.28 -7.33
CA GLU A 127 8.33 -0.96 -7.04
C GLU A 127 8.55 -0.67 -5.56
N THR A 128 7.68 0.14 -4.94
CA THR A 128 7.80 0.55 -3.53
C THR A 128 7.64 -0.63 -2.58
N PHE A 129 6.69 -1.53 -2.84
CA PHE A 129 6.42 -2.69 -1.99
C PHE A 129 7.18 -3.95 -2.42
N GLY A 130 7.97 -3.89 -3.50
CA GLY A 130 8.77 -5.03 -4.01
C GLY A 130 7.90 -6.20 -4.47
N LEU A 131 6.71 -5.92 -5.00
CA LEU A 131 5.78 -6.96 -5.46
C LEU A 131 6.32 -7.67 -6.71
N GLY A 132 5.95 -8.93 -6.89
CA GLY A 132 6.46 -9.76 -7.99
C GLY A 132 7.94 -10.14 -7.89
N ARG A 133 8.58 -9.83 -6.77
CA ARG A 133 9.98 -10.17 -6.47
C ARG A 133 10.04 -11.21 -5.35
N SER A 134 11.25 -11.54 -4.92
CA SER A 134 11.47 -12.49 -3.84
C SER A 134 10.75 -12.05 -2.53
N PRO A 135 10.43 -12.99 -1.62
CA PRO A 135 9.88 -12.64 -0.30
C PRO A 135 10.74 -11.61 0.46
N GLN A 136 12.06 -11.63 0.26
CA GLN A 136 12.96 -10.66 0.86
C GLN A 136 12.78 -9.25 0.27
N ASP A 137 12.46 -9.13 -1.01
CA ASP A 137 12.19 -7.84 -1.65
C ASP A 137 10.86 -7.25 -1.15
N ARG A 138 9.83 -8.08 -1.00
CA ARG A 138 8.55 -7.68 -0.40
C ARG A 138 8.75 -7.20 1.04
N LEU A 139 9.52 -7.94 1.84
CA LEU A 139 9.86 -7.54 3.20
C LEU A 139 10.57 -6.18 3.22
N ARG A 140 11.58 -5.98 2.35
CA ARG A 140 12.32 -4.71 2.24
C ARG A 140 11.40 -3.55 1.90
N GLY A 141 10.55 -3.71 0.89
CA GLY A 141 9.62 -2.69 0.44
C GLY A 141 8.62 -2.31 1.54
N ARG A 142 7.93 -3.29 2.12
CA ARG A 142 6.93 -3.06 3.18
C ARG A 142 7.54 -2.42 4.43
N LEU A 143 8.68 -2.94 4.89
CA LEU A 143 9.39 -2.39 6.05
C LEU A 143 9.86 -0.96 5.80
N GLY A 144 10.46 -0.71 4.64
CA GLY A 144 10.94 0.62 4.26
C GLY A 144 9.79 1.63 4.18
N HIS A 145 8.68 1.25 3.56
CA HIS A 145 7.49 2.08 3.49
C HIS A 145 6.92 2.40 4.89
N SER A 146 6.78 1.39 5.75
CA SER A 146 6.30 1.57 7.14
C SER A 146 7.18 2.56 7.93
N ILE A 147 8.50 2.42 7.83
CA ILE A 147 9.45 3.34 8.49
C ILE A 147 9.30 4.77 7.95
N LYS A 148 9.20 4.94 6.63
CA LYS A 148 8.98 6.23 5.98
C LYS A 148 7.69 6.88 6.48
N MET A 149 6.59 6.11 6.54
CA MET A 149 5.30 6.61 7.01
C MET A 149 5.36 7.07 8.47
N MET A 150 5.95 6.27 9.37
CA MET A 150 6.13 6.64 10.78
C MET A 150 6.99 7.90 10.95
N ARG A 151 7.99 8.10 10.09
CA ARG A 151 8.82 9.30 10.11
C ARG A 151 8.02 10.53 9.67
N THR A 152 7.31 10.43 8.55
CA THR A 152 6.53 11.55 8.00
C THR A 152 5.37 11.96 8.90
N GLU A 153 4.77 11.02 9.64
CA GLU A 153 3.74 11.30 10.64
C GLU A 153 4.21 12.17 11.79
N ARG A 154 5.50 12.12 12.09
CA ARG A 154 6.14 12.95 13.12
C ARG A 154 6.72 14.23 12.55
N ASP A 155 6.46 14.53 11.26
CA ASP A 155 7.06 15.65 10.53
C ASP A 155 8.60 15.64 10.57
N TRP A 156 9.22 14.45 10.74
CA TRP A 156 10.67 14.32 10.76
C TRP A 156 11.24 14.28 9.34
N SER A 157 12.34 15.00 9.14
CA SER A 157 13.18 14.83 7.96
C SER A 157 14.02 13.53 8.06
N LEU A 158 14.60 13.10 6.95
CA LEU A 158 15.59 12.01 6.96
C LEU A 158 16.76 12.29 7.93
N LYS A 159 17.14 13.57 8.07
CA LYS A 159 18.22 13.99 8.96
C LYS A 159 17.83 13.86 10.43
N ASP A 160 16.59 14.13 10.78
CA ASP A 160 16.10 13.99 12.16
C ASP A 160 16.12 12.53 12.57
N LEU A 161 15.57 11.62 11.74
CA LEU A 161 15.62 10.18 12.04
C LEU A 161 17.06 9.65 12.07
N ALA A 162 17.93 10.10 11.17
CA ALA A 162 19.34 9.75 11.17
C ALA A 162 20.04 10.15 12.47
N THR A 163 19.76 11.34 12.98
CA THR A 163 20.30 11.85 14.27
C THR A 163 19.82 11.00 15.44
N LEU A 164 18.51 10.69 15.51
CA LEU A 164 17.92 9.90 16.59
C LEU A 164 18.42 8.46 16.63
N THR A 165 18.68 7.88 15.45
CA THR A 165 19.10 6.48 15.31
C THR A 165 20.62 6.29 15.26
N ARG A 166 21.38 7.38 15.11
CA ARG A 166 22.84 7.39 14.84
C ARG A 166 23.20 6.66 13.52
N LEU A 167 22.24 6.54 12.61
CA LEU A 167 22.48 6.04 11.25
C LEU A 167 22.80 7.23 10.32
N SER A 168 23.42 6.96 9.18
CA SER A 168 23.61 8.00 8.18
C SER A 168 22.29 8.27 7.43
N VAL A 169 22.14 9.48 6.90
CA VAL A 169 20.98 9.85 6.05
C VAL A 169 20.86 8.90 4.86
N SER A 170 21.99 8.48 4.27
CA SER A 170 21.97 7.55 3.16
C SER A 170 21.48 6.15 3.55
N GLN A 171 21.82 5.67 4.76
CA GLN A 171 21.31 4.40 5.27
C GLN A 171 19.80 4.46 5.50
N ILE A 172 19.30 5.50 6.18
CA ILE A 172 17.85 5.68 6.38
C ILE A 172 17.14 5.74 5.03
N SER A 173 17.64 6.55 4.10
CA SER A 173 17.06 6.66 2.75
C SER A 173 17.06 5.32 1.97
N ALA A 174 18.12 4.52 2.08
CA ALA A 174 18.19 3.20 1.45
C ALA A 174 17.19 2.21 2.07
N ILE A 175 17.01 2.25 3.40
CA ILE A 175 16.03 1.43 4.11
C ILE A 175 14.61 1.83 3.70
N GLU A 176 14.28 3.12 3.72
CA GLU A 176 12.95 3.63 3.37
C GLU A 176 12.55 3.35 1.91
N ARG A 177 13.51 3.27 1.00
CA ARG A 177 13.26 2.86 -0.39
C ARG A 177 13.24 1.34 -0.61
N GLY A 178 13.38 0.54 0.44
CA GLY A 178 13.46 -0.91 0.32
C GLY A 178 14.71 -1.43 -0.41
N ALA A 179 15.75 -0.59 -0.59
CA ALA A 179 17.00 -1.01 -1.22
C ALA A 179 17.80 -1.96 -0.32
N ASN A 180 17.73 -1.77 1.00
CA ASN A 180 18.43 -2.58 1.99
C ASN A 180 17.52 -2.92 3.18
N LEU A 181 17.66 -4.14 3.72
CA LEU A 181 17.16 -4.45 5.05
C LEU A 181 18.06 -3.78 6.10
N PRO A 182 17.48 -3.20 7.17
CA PRO A 182 18.28 -2.77 8.30
C PRO A 182 18.93 -3.98 9.00
N SER A 183 20.13 -3.80 9.55
CA SER A 183 20.65 -4.77 10.52
C SER A 183 19.75 -4.80 11.76
N ILE A 184 19.86 -5.83 12.60
CA ILE A 184 19.09 -5.92 13.86
C ILE A 184 19.35 -4.71 14.73
N GLU A 185 20.60 -4.26 14.84
CA GLU A 185 20.96 -3.07 15.61
C GLU A 185 20.31 -1.80 15.04
N SER A 186 20.31 -1.66 13.71
CA SER A 186 19.65 -0.54 13.02
C SER A 186 18.14 -0.56 13.22
N LEU A 187 17.51 -1.73 13.13
CA LEU A 187 16.08 -1.89 13.38
C LEU A 187 15.73 -1.53 14.83
N LEU A 188 16.49 -2.01 15.80
CA LEU A 188 16.27 -1.67 17.21
C LEU A 188 16.46 -0.17 17.49
N ALA A 189 17.43 0.49 16.84
CA ALA A 189 17.62 1.94 16.94
C ALA A 189 16.42 2.70 16.35
N ILE A 190 15.89 2.25 15.22
CA ILE A 190 14.69 2.81 14.61
C ILE A 190 13.46 2.60 15.50
N CYS A 191 13.26 1.38 16.02
CA CYS A 191 12.18 1.07 16.96
C CYS A 191 12.21 1.99 18.18
N LYS A 192 13.41 2.19 18.76
CA LYS A 192 13.61 3.07 19.91
C LYS A 192 13.28 4.53 19.57
N ALA A 193 13.70 5.01 18.41
CA ALA A 193 13.40 6.38 17.97
C ALA A 193 11.89 6.61 17.82
N PHE A 194 11.16 5.59 17.39
CA PHE A 194 9.69 5.63 17.26
C PHE A 194 8.93 5.23 18.53
N GLU A 195 9.63 4.87 19.61
CA GLU A 195 9.02 4.36 20.85
C GLU A 195 8.11 3.17 20.63
N LYS A 196 8.46 2.31 19.66
CA LYS A 196 7.71 1.11 19.28
C LYS A 196 8.52 -0.16 19.51
N LYS A 197 7.81 -1.26 19.78
CA LYS A 197 8.44 -2.59 19.81
C LYS A 197 8.69 -3.08 18.38
N PRO A 198 9.75 -3.89 18.14
CA PRO A 198 9.96 -4.53 16.84
C PRO A 198 8.72 -5.28 16.32
N SER A 199 7.99 -5.97 17.21
CA SER A 199 6.76 -6.66 16.88
C SER A 199 5.67 -5.73 16.33
N GLU A 200 5.59 -4.48 16.76
CA GLU A 200 4.60 -3.51 16.28
C GLU A 200 4.95 -2.98 14.88
N ILE A 201 6.24 -2.89 14.56
CA ILE A 201 6.71 -2.48 13.23
C ILE A 201 6.58 -3.63 12.24
N LEU A 202 6.79 -4.86 12.69
CA LEU A 202 6.75 -6.07 11.86
C LEU A 202 5.36 -6.69 11.74
N SER A 203 4.41 -6.40 12.65
CA SER A 203 3.06 -7.00 12.64
C SER A 203 2.21 -6.62 11.44
N GLY A 204 2.55 -5.55 10.73
CA GLY A 204 1.90 -5.16 9.47
C GLY A 204 2.59 -5.73 8.23
N ILE A 205 3.57 -6.60 8.39
CA ILE A 205 4.39 -7.17 7.31
C ILE A 205 4.18 -8.68 7.33
N ASP A 206 3.21 -9.15 6.53
CA ASP A 206 3.04 -10.59 6.32
C ASP A 206 4.22 -11.14 5.52
N PHE A 207 4.72 -12.28 5.98
CA PHE A 207 5.81 -13.03 5.36
C PHE A 207 5.26 -14.12 4.44
#